data_c7ea93a807f64364dea3791ce3e43107
#
_entry.id   c7ea93a807f64364dea3791ce3e43107
#
_cell.length_a   1.000
_cell.length_b   1.000
_cell.length_c   1.000
_cell.angle_alpha   90.00
_cell.angle_beta   90.00
_cell.angle_gamma   90.00
#
_symmetry.space_group_name_H-M   'P 1'
#
loop_
_entity.id
_entity.type
_entity.pdbx_description
1 polymer ?
#
loop_
_entity_poly.entity_id
_entity_poly.type
_entity_poly.pdbx_seq_one_letter_code
_entity_poly.pdbx_strand_id
1 'polypeptide(L)'
;MVSRRNYAAITAVMVIIFFLFQFLNMAKDHWNDYSENQYAVDVNELSGADNVYVASDSDELDQQSTGLIPWAKKKCVVCIGSNESNTMGEMIGNWALYMKRKISYYESISAYENAISKKTQDTPQFVLVDPDFINWDDTKQIRSLQTCVENGISVIFGKLPDASIIESHKLLRRLLGIDEIVQESVTGNGIHLYSGFLLGGEAIYKADTDEEEKNQDMDLVFPWYHLTNGTKIYMKGMLEDSEIDVQKYPPLIWRKNFTTASVFAVIGDYMTDATGLGMLTAMLCEMQSYTVYPVVNAQNFIAANYPGMANENTAVLRQMYSQTMRGLFRDVVWPAFSSINIKTSFLLSSMMTMQFDYADAAKPNSDDVQYYMEAVNEEEGEMGYSVYSVSDTSVSEKLSEDEVFWKSTLPDYKFASFYVGESSDEEIQEALDSKFLQQIRTVVKGIDDTSDVIGYINNQVTKQNALIDGYEHTFRQNLRIRSVETALGYTSILADISRAAYPQSDEDGWEKLSEKLMANTITYWKPFSVFSGTTVSQSDSRIRRFLSLNYEEVANESNNKILIHASEGDETAWFVLRTNGEVISDVAGGTYEEIEDNVWLIGMEESSILITLKPSNTLFYYE
;
A
#
# COMPACT_ATOMS: atom_id res chain seq x y z
N MET A 1 -59.91 27.56 -9.96
CA MET A 1 -59.85 26.38 -9.08
C MET A 1 -58.70 25.50 -9.55
N VAL A 2 -57.67 25.32 -8.75
CA VAL A 2 -56.58 24.37 -9.05
C VAL A 2 -57.15 22.97 -8.90
N SER A 3 -56.97 22.11 -9.90
CA SER A 3 -57.42 20.71 -9.89
C SER A 3 -56.78 19.96 -8.70
N ARG A 4 -57.54 19.07 -8.01
CA ARG A 4 -57.00 18.22 -6.92
C ARG A 4 -55.72 17.50 -7.32
N ARG A 5 -55.58 17.14 -8.58
CA ARG A 5 -54.42 16.48 -9.15
C ARG A 5 -53.19 17.40 -9.19
N ASN A 6 -53.37 18.68 -9.57
CA ASN A 6 -52.29 19.67 -9.59
C ASN A 6 -51.87 20.06 -8.16
N TYR A 7 -52.81 20.11 -7.22
CA TYR A 7 -52.48 20.35 -5.83
C TYR A 7 -51.65 19.21 -5.24
N ALA A 8 -52.03 17.96 -5.48
CA ALA A 8 -51.25 16.79 -5.05
C ALA A 8 -49.85 16.77 -5.65
N ALA A 9 -49.73 17.11 -6.94
CA ALA A 9 -48.41 17.19 -7.60
C ALA A 9 -47.53 18.28 -6.99
N ILE A 10 -48.06 19.47 -6.74
CA ILE A 10 -47.32 20.58 -6.11
C ILE A 10 -46.89 20.18 -4.69
N THR A 11 -47.78 19.55 -3.93
CA THR A 11 -47.43 19.08 -2.55
C THR A 11 -46.33 18.03 -2.59
N ALA A 12 -46.37 17.08 -3.52
CA ALA A 12 -45.32 16.08 -3.69
C ALA A 12 -43.96 16.71 -4.04
N VAL A 13 -43.95 17.66 -4.98
CA VAL A 13 -42.71 18.41 -5.32
C VAL A 13 -42.19 19.19 -4.12
N MET A 14 -43.04 19.87 -3.35
CA MET A 14 -42.63 20.59 -2.15
C MET A 14 -42.02 19.65 -1.09
N VAL A 15 -42.59 18.46 -0.92
CA VAL A 15 -42.08 17.45 0.03
C VAL A 15 -40.68 16.94 -0.45
N ILE A 16 -40.52 16.69 -1.75
CA ILE A 16 -39.24 16.27 -2.32
C ILE A 16 -38.19 17.37 -2.12
N ILE A 17 -38.52 18.64 -2.41
CA ILE A 17 -37.59 19.76 -2.19
C ILE A 17 -37.23 19.90 -0.71
N PHE A 18 -38.17 19.70 0.20
CA PHE A 18 -37.89 19.76 1.63
C PHE A 18 -36.91 18.65 2.06
N PHE A 19 -37.11 17.41 1.59
CA PHE A 19 -36.17 16.32 1.90
C PHE A 19 -34.79 16.55 1.28
N LEU A 20 -34.72 17.06 0.03
CA LEU A 20 -33.44 17.43 -0.59
C LEU A 20 -32.71 18.51 0.23
N PHE A 21 -33.43 19.50 0.73
CA PHE A 21 -32.83 20.55 1.55
C PHE A 21 -32.31 20.00 2.91
N GLN A 22 -33.04 19.09 3.53
CA GLN A 22 -32.59 18.44 4.77
C GLN A 22 -31.36 17.55 4.51
N PHE A 23 -31.35 16.85 3.39
CA PHE A 23 -30.22 16.02 3.00
C PHE A 23 -28.95 16.85 2.75
N LEU A 24 -29.07 17.99 2.05
CA LEU A 24 -27.96 18.92 1.82
C LEU A 24 -27.39 19.49 3.14
N ASN A 25 -28.24 19.80 4.11
CA ASN A 25 -27.78 20.26 5.41
C ASN A 25 -27.02 19.16 6.18
N MET A 26 -27.56 17.93 6.19
CA MET A 26 -26.86 16.78 6.79
C MET A 26 -25.50 16.50 6.12
N ALA A 27 -25.44 16.59 4.79
CA ALA A 27 -24.19 16.41 4.06
C ALA A 27 -23.16 17.50 4.43
N LYS A 28 -23.61 18.76 4.53
CA LYS A 28 -22.76 19.87 4.95
C LYS A 28 -22.22 19.68 6.37
N ASP A 29 -23.08 19.25 7.30
CA ASP A 29 -22.68 18.99 8.69
C ASP A 29 -21.67 17.85 8.77
N HIS A 30 -21.89 16.76 8.02
CA HIS A 30 -20.98 15.64 7.96
C HIS A 30 -19.58 16.02 7.43
N TRP A 31 -19.52 16.90 6.42
CA TRP A 31 -18.23 17.37 5.88
C TRP A 31 -17.50 18.34 6.81
N ASN A 32 -18.23 19.10 7.62
CA ASN A 32 -17.65 19.95 8.65
C ASN A 32 -17.10 19.12 9.83
N ASP A 33 -17.77 18.03 10.22
CA ASP A 33 -17.33 17.15 11.32
C ASP A 33 -15.97 16.51 11.06
N TYR A 34 -15.63 16.20 9.79
CA TYR A 34 -14.31 15.65 9.42
C TYR A 34 -13.14 16.58 9.78
N SER A 35 -13.39 17.90 9.86
CA SER A 35 -12.34 18.89 10.09
C SER A 35 -12.08 19.22 11.58
N GLU A 36 -12.92 18.76 12.50
CA GLU A 36 -12.81 19.17 13.91
C GLU A 36 -11.91 18.29 14.78
N ASN A 37 -11.64 17.05 14.39
CA ASN A 37 -10.86 16.10 15.18
C ASN A 37 -9.39 16.04 14.73
N GLN A 38 -8.57 16.94 15.25
CA GLN A 38 -7.11 16.87 15.11
C GLN A 38 -6.50 16.10 16.29
N TYR A 39 -5.72 15.06 15.97
CA TYR A 39 -4.93 14.33 16.96
C TYR A 39 -3.50 14.82 16.91
N ALA A 40 -2.99 15.33 18.02
CA ALA A 40 -1.56 15.52 18.18
C ALA A 40 -0.94 14.17 18.55
N VAL A 41 0.05 13.74 17.76
CA VAL A 41 0.79 12.48 17.96
C VAL A 41 2.27 12.81 18.05
N ASP A 42 2.98 12.25 19.03
CA ASP A 42 4.44 12.30 19.02
C ASP A 42 4.97 11.22 18.05
N VAL A 43 5.51 11.68 16.93
CA VAL A 43 6.05 10.81 15.87
C VAL A 43 7.19 9.93 16.38
N ASN A 44 7.95 10.41 17.38
CA ASN A 44 9.04 9.63 17.96
C ASN A 44 8.53 8.45 18.80
N GLU A 45 7.35 8.53 19.38
CA GLU A 45 6.74 7.42 20.11
C GLU A 45 6.35 6.27 19.17
N LEU A 46 6.01 6.55 17.91
CA LEU A 46 5.63 5.53 16.93
C LEU A 46 6.82 4.69 16.46
N SER A 47 8.00 5.27 16.40
CA SER A 47 9.23 4.59 16.00
C SER A 47 9.93 3.87 17.15
N GLY A 48 9.54 4.13 18.40
CA GLY A 48 10.20 3.64 19.61
C GLY A 48 9.91 2.16 19.94
N ALA A 49 10.85 1.57 20.68
CA ALA A 49 10.74 0.20 21.18
C ALA A 49 9.64 -0.01 22.25
N ASP A 50 9.06 1.08 22.75
CA ASP A 50 8.13 1.08 23.88
C ASP A 50 6.66 0.84 23.48
N ASN A 51 6.39 0.79 22.18
CA ASN A 51 5.08 0.51 21.62
C ASN A 51 4.70 -0.98 21.63
N VAL A 52 4.93 -1.67 22.73
CA VAL A 52 4.51 -3.07 22.91
C VAL A 52 3.22 -3.10 23.72
N TYR A 53 2.23 -3.85 23.21
CA TYR A 53 1.07 -4.18 24.03
C TYR A 53 1.55 -4.97 25.26
N VAL A 54 1.11 -4.57 26.44
CA VAL A 54 1.37 -5.28 27.71
C VAL A 54 0.04 -5.84 28.18
N ALA A 55 -0.05 -7.17 28.28
CA ALA A 55 -1.25 -7.83 28.76
C ALA A 55 -1.60 -7.36 30.17
N SER A 56 -2.91 -7.09 30.39
CA SER A 56 -3.45 -6.77 31.71
C SER A 56 -3.68 -8.05 32.53
N ASP A 57 -3.91 -7.91 33.84
CA ASP A 57 -4.27 -9.04 34.70
C ASP A 57 -5.54 -9.77 34.22
N SER A 58 -6.47 -9.07 33.56
CA SER A 58 -7.66 -9.68 32.96
C SER A 58 -7.32 -10.53 31.74
N ASP A 59 -6.35 -10.11 30.93
CA ASP A 59 -5.90 -10.85 29.76
C ASP A 59 -5.19 -12.15 30.17
N GLU A 60 -4.43 -12.13 31.30
CA GLU A 60 -3.83 -13.34 31.85
C GLU A 60 -4.89 -14.36 32.33
N LEU A 61 -5.99 -13.90 32.90
CA LEU A 61 -7.12 -14.74 33.28
C LEU A 61 -7.80 -15.38 32.08
N ASP A 62 -8.01 -14.60 31.01
CA ASP A 62 -8.57 -15.09 29.75
C ASP A 62 -7.65 -16.09 29.08
N GLN A 63 -6.34 -15.84 29.06
CA GLN A 63 -5.33 -16.75 28.57
C GLN A 63 -5.34 -18.09 29.34
N GLN A 64 -5.43 -18.05 30.68
CA GLN A 64 -5.53 -19.24 31.50
C GLN A 64 -6.79 -20.03 31.19
N SER A 65 -7.93 -19.36 31.03
CA SER A 65 -9.20 -20.02 30.74
C SER A 65 -9.23 -20.67 29.36
N THR A 66 -8.50 -20.13 28.38
CA THR A 66 -8.41 -20.65 27.00
C THR A 66 -7.23 -21.62 26.81
N GLY A 67 -6.29 -21.66 27.75
CA GLY A 67 -5.05 -22.46 27.67
C GLY A 67 -4.08 -21.94 26.60
N LEU A 68 -4.14 -20.66 26.26
CA LEU A 68 -3.27 -20.00 25.29
C LEU A 68 -1.88 -19.74 25.88
N ILE A 69 -0.87 -19.68 25.01
CA ILE A 69 0.53 -19.41 25.38
C ILE A 69 0.87 -17.96 24.97
N PRO A 70 1.19 -17.07 25.91
CA PRO A 70 1.48 -15.68 25.61
C PRO A 70 2.81 -15.51 24.88
N TRP A 71 2.84 -14.56 23.95
CA TRP A 71 4.05 -14.06 23.32
C TRP A 71 4.50 -12.76 24.03
N ALA A 72 5.10 -12.94 25.19
CA ALA A 72 5.43 -11.86 26.12
C ALA A 72 6.51 -10.88 25.62
N LYS A 73 7.06 -11.05 24.39
CA LYS A 73 8.12 -10.19 23.86
C LYS A 73 7.84 -9.79 22.41
N LYS A 74 8.08 -8.51 22.11
CA LYS A 74 8.09 -8.01 20.74
C LYS A 74 9.10 -8.81 19.92
N LYS A 75 8.65 -9.41 18.84
CA LYS A 75 9.49 -10.17 17.90
C LYS A 75 10.52 -9.23 17.26
N CYS A 76 11.74 -9.71 17.05
CA CYS A 76 12.79 -8.90 16.46
C CYS A 76 13.30 -9.49 15.15
N VAL A 77 13.87 -8.64 14.31
CA VAL A 77 14.55 -8.98 13.06
C VAL A 77 15.92 -8.30 13.02
N VAL A 78 16.81 -8.83 12.20
CA VAL A 78 18.17 -8.30 12.07
C VAL A 78 18.47 -8.03 10.60
N CYS A 79 19.10 -6.88 10.32
CA CYS A 79 19.68 -6.56 9.03
C CYS A 79 21.21 -6.56 9.13
N ILE A 80 21.89 -7.24 8.21
CA ILE A 80 23.34 -7.31 8.15
C ILE A 80 23.82 -6.78 6.81
N GLY A 81 24.77 -5.85 6.85
CA GLY A 81 25.36 -5.19 5.70
C GLY A 81 24.74 -3.83 5.41
N SER A 82 23.44 -3.71 5.48
CA SER A 82 22.71 -2.45 5.30
C SER A 82 22.39 -1.75 6.63
N ASN A 83 22.07 -0.47 6.55
CA ASN A 83 21.60 0.36 7.66
C ASN A 83 20.48 1.31 7.18
N GLU A 84 19.95 2.13 8.05
CA GLU A 84 18.85 3.06 7.77
C GLU A 84 19.13 4.08 6.63
N SER A 85 20.40 4.23 6.22
CA SER A 85 20.81 5.22 5.20
C SER A 85 20.87 4.63 3.78
N ASN A 86 20.61 3.36 3.60
CA ASN A 86 20.57 2.71 2.28
C ASN A 86 19.23 2.04 2.03
N THR A 87 18.86 1.93 0.77
CA THR A 87 17.50 1.57 0.32
C THR A 87 16.99 0.24 0.91
N MET A 88 17.83 -0.81 0.95
CA MET A 88 17.44 -2.08 1.55
C MET A 88 17.27 -1.98 3.08
N GLY A 89 18.15 -1.22 3.74
CA GLY A 89 18.07 -0.99 5.19
C GLY A 89 16.86 -0.12 5.56
N GLU A 90 16.55 0.90 4.78
CA GLU A 90 15.35 1.71 4.91
C GLU A 90 14.08 0.86 4.70
N MET A 91 14.05 0.05 3.64
CA MET A 91 12.92 -0.82 3.35
C MET A 91 12.61 -1.79 4.50
N ILE A 92 13.61 -2.49 5.05
CA ILE A 92 13.37 -3.39 6.20
C ILE A 92 13.02 -2.61 7.47
N GLY A 93 13.53 -1.38 7.62
CA GLY A 93 13.15 -0.47 8.71
C GLY A 93 11.66 -0.14 8.69
N ASN A 94 11.18 0.34 7.55
CA ASN A 94 9.77 0.62 7.32
C ASN A 94 8.91 -0.65 7.46
N TRP A 95 9.34 -1.77 6.91
CA TRP A 95 8.67 -3.05 7.10
C TRP A 95 8.56 -3.43 8.59
N ALA A 96 9.63 -3.29 9.35
CA ALA A 96 9.63 -3.61 10.78
C ALA A 96 8.69 -2.69 11.58
N LEU A 97 8.65 -1.39 11.24
CA LEU A 97 7.69 -0.44 11.81
C LEU A 97 6.24 -0.87 11.53
N TYR A 98 5.91 -1.18 10.28
CA TYR A 98 4.58 -1.60 9.87
C TYR A 98 4.16 -2.94 10.50
N MET A 99 5.07 -3.89 10.56
CA MET A 99 4.84 -5.22 11.17
C MET A 99 4.94 -5.20 12.69
N LYS A 100 5.17 -4.04 13.32
CA LYS A 100 5.33 -3.91 14.78
C LYS A 100 6.47 -4.80 15.33
N ARG A 101 7.62 -4.82 14.64
CA ARG A 101 8.81 -5.58 14.99
C ARG A 101 9.93 -4.67 15.48
N LYS A 102 10.84 -5.19 16.30
CA LYS A 102 12.12 -4.54 16.59
C LYS A 102 13.11 -4.89 15.48
N ILE A 103 13.91 -3.92 15.06
CA ILE A 103 14.99 -4.14 14.12
C ILE A 103 16.32 -3.77 14.75
N SER A 104 17.37 -4.51 14.39
CA SER A 104 18.76 -4.22 14.74
C SER A 104 19.63 -4.31 13.49
N TYR A 105 20.50 -3.34 13.30
CA TYR A 105 21.41 -3.27 12.17
C TYR A 105 22.83 -3.61 12.59
N TYR A 106 23.52 -4.41 11.77
CA TYR A 106 24.92 -4.77 11.97
C TYR A 106 25.70 -4.60 10.66
N GLU A 107 26.85 -3.96 10.75
CA GLU A 107 27.75 -3.72 9.60
C GLU A 107 28.33 -5.04 9.03
N SER A 108 28.37 -6.09 9.85
CA SER A 108 28.96 -7.38 9.45
C SER A 108 28.37 -8.53 10.27
N ILE A 109 28.48 -9.73 9.74
CA ILE A 109 28.10 -10.97 10.42
C ILE A 109 28.88 -11.15 11.72
N SER A 110 30.17 -10.76 11.74
CA SER A 110 31.01 -10.85 12.94
C SER A 110 30.52 -9.90 14.05
N ALA A 111 30.02 -8.71 13.71
CA ALA A 111 29.44 -7.79 14.69
C ALA A 111 28.17 -8.38 15.31
N TYR A 112 27.31 -9.00 14.50
CA TYR A 112 26.10 -9.71 14.93
C TYR A 112 26.44 -10.90 15.87
N GLU A 113 27.41 -11.76 15.50
CA GLU A 113 27.86 -12.87 16.35
C GLU A 113 28.39 -12.41 17.71
N ASN A 114 29.12 -11.29 17.72
CA ASN A 114 29.60 -10.69 18.97
C ASN A 114 28.43 -10.22 19.85
N ALA A 115 27.37 -9.67 19.25
CA ALA A 115 26.19 -9.22 19.99
C ALA A 115 25.42 -10.41 20.60
N ILE A 116 25.24 -11.50 19.84
CA ILE A 116 24.64 -12.75 20.37
C ILE A 116 25.49 -13.31 21.49
N SER A 117 26.81 -13.43 21.30
CA SER A 117 27.70 -14.00 22.33
C SER A 117 27.70 -13.20 23.63
N LYS A 118 27.54 -11.89 23.56
CA LYS A 118 27.39 -10.98 24.70
C LYS A 118 25.97 -10.93 25.27
N LYS A 119 25.01 -11.62 24.66
CA LYS A 119 23.57 -11.56 24.98
C LYS A 119 22.98 -10.14 24.96
N THR A 120 23.46 -9.32 24.05
CA THR A 120 22.93 -7.96 23.79
C THR A 120 21.93 -7.94 22.65
N GLN A 121 21.75 -9.07 21.94
CA GLN A 121 20.80 -9.27 20.87
C GLN A 121 19.86 -10.42 21.22
N ASP A 122 18.56 -10.18 21.16
CA ASP A 122 17.54 -11.21 21.23
C ASP A 122 17.58 -12.10 19.96
N THR A 123 17.11 -13.33 20.06
CA THR A 123 17.03 -14.23 18.90
C THR A 123 16.03 -13.69 17.88
N PRO A 124 16.48 -13.32 16.66
CA PRO A 124 15.58 -12.76 15.66
C PRO A 124 14.71 -13.84 14.99
N GLN A 125 13.57 -13.44 14.43
CA GLN A 125 12.75 -14.30 13.59
C GLN A 125 13.48 -14.69 12.29
N PHE A 126 14.20 -13.74 11.73
CA PHE A 126 15.10 -13.94 10.59
C PHE A 126 16.21 -12.90 10.56
N VAL A 127 17.21 -13.18 9.75
CA VAL A 127 18.30 -12.26 9.41
C VAL A 127 18.19 -11.94 7.91
N LEU A 128 18.04 -10.65 7.58
CA LEU A 128 18.19 -10.15 6.21
C LEU A 128 19.66 -9.82 5.96
N VAL A 129 20.21 -10.30 4.86
CA VAL A 129 21.60 -10.07 4.45
C VAL A 129 21.63 -9.23 3.18
N ASP A 130 22.32 -8.11 3.23
CA ASP A 130 22.68 -7.35 2.06
C ASP A 130 24.08 -7.80 1.60
N PRO A 131 24.19 -8.51 0.47
CA PRO A 131 25.43 -9.13 0.03
C PRO A 131 26.48 -8.12 -0.43
N ASP A 132 26.07 -6.92 -0.83
CA ASP A 132 26.98 -5.90 -1.37
C ASP A 132 27.96 -5.38 -0.29
N PHE A 133 27.61 -5.54 0.99
CA PHE A 133 28.42 -5.12 2.14
C PHE A 133 29.11 -6.30 2.87
N ILE A 134 29.01 -7.51 2.32
CA ILE A 134 29.61 -8.71 2.93
C ILE A 134 30.98 -9.00 2.28
N ASN A 135 32.00 -9.22 3.09
CA ASN A 135 33.30 -9.71 2.62
C ASN A 135 33.26 -11.22 2.38
N TRP A 136 33.00 -11.63 1.15
CA TRP A 136 32.88 -13.04 0.76
C TRP A 136 34.20 -13.81 0.75
N ASP A 137 35.35 -13.13 0.73
CA ASP A 137 36.67 -13.79 0.84
C ASP A 137 36.89 -14.38 2.24
N ASP A 138 36.17 -13.87 3.25
CA ASP A 138 36.20 -14.43 4.60
C ASP A 138 35.20 -15.60 4.74
N THR A 139 35.68 -16.80 4.51
CA THR A 139 34.86 -18.03 4.65
C THR A 139 34.22 -18.23 6.04
N LYS A 140 34.68 -17.51 7.08
CA LYS A 140 34.04 -17.55 8.39
C LYS A 140 32.65 -16.93 8.33
N GLN A 141 32.45 -15.88 7.56
CA GLN A 141 31.15 -15.23 7.43
C GLN A 141 30.10 -16.20 6.88
N ILE A 142 30.43 -16.99 5.86
CA ILE A 142 29.51 -18.00 5.30
C ILE A 142 29.20 -19.09 6.34
N ARG A 143 30.18 -19.51 7.14
CA ARG A 143 29.96 -20.48 8.22
C ARG A 143 29.06 -19.92 9.32
N SER A 144 29.17 -18.64 9.62
CA SER A 144 28.32 -17.95 10.59
C SER A 144 26.87 -17.91 10.13
N LEU A 145 26.60 -17.64 8.85
CA LEU A 145 25.25 -17.74 8.27
C LEU A 145 24.72 -19.19 8.36
N GLN A 146 25.54 -20.19 8.09
CA GLN A 146 25.16 -21.58 8.28
C GLN A 146 24.82 -21.87 9.75
N THR A 147 25.59 -21.34 10.69
CA THR A 147 25.32 -21.48 12.13
C THR A 147 23.99 -20.85 12.54
N CYS A 148 23.62 -19.71 11.96
CA CYS A 148 22.29 -19.11 12.15
C CYS A 148 21.19 -20.12 11.78
N VAL A 149 21.28 -20.71 10.59
CA VAL A 149 20.31 -21.70 10.10
C VAL A 149 20.28 -22.96 10.98
N GLU A 150 21.43 -23.47 11.42
CA GLU A 150 21.54 -24.61 12.31
C GLU A 150 20.91 -24.32 13.70
N ASN A 151 20.92 -23.08 14.14
CA ASN A 151 20.28 -22.60 15.36
C ASN A 151 18.79 -22.24 15.21
N GLY A 152 18.19 -22.50 14.03
CA GLY A 152 16.78 -22.28 13.79
C GLY A 152 16.43 -20.83 13.37
N ILE A 153 17.44 -20.01 13.01
CA ILE A 153 17.24 -18.64 12.53
C ILE A 153 17.22 -18.66 11.01
N SER A 154 16.12 -18.25 10.40
CA SER A 154 16.02 -18.15 8.95
C SER A 154 16.89 -17.00 8.40
N VAL A 155 17.43 -17.19 7.20
CA VAL A 155 18.27 -16.21 6.52
C VAL A 155 17.63 -15.81 5.20
N ILE A 156 17.52 -14.52 4.95
CA ILE A 156 17.03 -13.95 3.69
C ILE A 156 18.19 -13.24 3.01
N PHE A 157 18.56 -13.66 1.83
CA PHE A 157 19.43 -12.90 0.96
C PHE A 157 18.56 -11.91 0.18
N GLY A 158 18.59 -10.63 0.57
CA GLY A 158 17.78 -9.57 -0.05
C GLY A 158 18.13 -9.32 -1.51
N LYS A 159 19.36 -9.70 -1.88
CA LYS A 159 19.89 -9.83 -3.23
C LYS A 159 20.91 -10.95 -3.22
N LEU A 160 21.15 -11.62 -4.33
CA LEU A 160 22.23 -12.58 -4.40
C LEU A 160 23.58 -11.89 -4.71
N PRO A 161 24.70 -12.38 -4.18
CA PRO A 161 26.02 -12.00 -4.67
C PRO A 161 26.24 -12.52 -6.10
N ASP A 162 27.23 -11.97 -6.80
CA ASP A 162 27.57 -12.34 -8.15
C ASP A 162 27.74 -13.86 -8.33
N ALA A 163 27.37 -14.38 -9.50
CA ALA A 163 27.44 -15.81 -9.81
C ALA A 163 28.86 -16.38 -9.60
N SER A 164 29.90 -15.61 -9.93
CA SER A 164 31.31 -15.96 -9.71
C SER A 164 31.66 -16.18 -8.22
N ILE A 165 31.08 -15.38 -7.32
CA ILE A 165 31.24 -15.54 -5.87
C ILE A 165 30.54 -16.84 -5.43
N ILE A 166 29.32 -17.07 -5.89
CA ILE A 166 28.56 -18.30 -5.60
C ILE A 166 29.31 -19.52 -6.14
N GLU A 167 29.90 -19.46 -7.32
CA GLU A 167 30.68 -20.55 -7.90
C GLU A 167 31.91 -20.89 -7.05
N SER A 168 32.64 -19.89 -6.62
CA SER A 168 33.86 -20.06 -5.80
C SER A 168 33.62 -20.61 -4.40
N HIS A 169 32.40 -20.48 -3.85
CA HIS A 169 32.09 -20.83 -2.46
C HIS A 169 31.07 -21.97 -2.36
N LYS A 170 31.55 -23.20 -2.37
CA LYS A 170 30.70 -24.42 -2.28
C LYS A 170 29.74 -24.40 -1.08
N LEU A 171 30.13 -23.80 0.05
CA LEU A 171 29.28 -23.70 1.23
C LEU A 171 28.11 -22.76 1.01
N LEU A 172 28.36 -21.60 0.35
CA LEU A 172 27.32 -20.65 -0.02
C LEU A 172 26.34 -21.27 -1.02
N ARG A 173 26.81 -21.94 -2.05
CA ARG A 173 25.97 -22.69 -3.01
C ARG A 173 25.01 -23.65 -2.28
N ARG A 174 25.57 -24.44 -1.34
CA ARG A 174 24.76 -25.39 -0.56
C ARG A 174 23.75 -24.69 0.32
N LEU A 175 24.10 -23.56 0.92
CA LEU A 175 23.21 -22.77 1.77
C LEU A 175 22.04 -22.19 0.94
N LEU A 176 22.32 -21.69 -0.23
CA LEU A 176 21.33 -21.16 -1.18
C LEU A 176 20.52 -22.27 -1.88
N GLY A 177 20.92 -23.53 -1.78
CA GLY A 177 20.26 -24.64 -2.47
C GLY A 177 20.52 -24.68 -3.97
N ILE A 178 21.65 -24.12 -4.44
CA ILE A 178 22.07 -24.12 -5.85
C ILE A 178 22.87 -25.39 -6.13
N ASP A 179 22.41 -26.20 -7.10
CA ASP A 179 23.09 -27.40 -7.57
C ASP A 179 24.09 -27.06 -8.68
N GLU A 180 23.65 -26.31 -9.68
CA GLU A 180 24.44 -25.97 -10.86
C GLU A 180 24.23 -24.52 -11.27
N ILE A 181 25.27 -23.87 -11.75
CA ILE A 181 25.22 -22.57 -12.44
C ILE A 181 25.17 -22.86 -13.93
N VAL A 182 24.00 -22.70 -14.55
CA VAL A 182 23.79 -22.98 -15.97
C VAL A 182 24.41 -21.88 -16.82
N GLN A 183 24.10 -20.62 -16.46
CA GLN A 183 24.65 -19.42 -17.08
C GLN A 183 24.76 -18.30 -16.06
N GLU A 184 25.82 -17.49 -16.14
CA GLU A 184 25.98 -16.32 -15.29
C GLU A 184 24.98 -15.22 -15.60
N SER A 185 24.52 -15.15 -16.86
CA SER A 185 23.52 -14.17 -17.31
C SER A 185 22.76 -14.73 -18.51
N VAL A 186 21.44 -14.63 -18.47
CA VAL A 186 20.54 -14.95 -19.58
C VAL A 186 19.49 -13.84 -19.70
N THR A 187 19.10 -13.52 -20.93
CA THR A 187 17.98 -12.59 -21.17
C THR A 187 16.70 -13.39 -21.29
N GLY A 188 15.73 -13.06 -20.43
CA GLY A 188 14.37 -13.59 -20.50
C GLY A 188 13.46 -12.71 -21.36
N ASN A 189 12.22 -13.17 -21.52
CA ASN A 189 11.15 -12.42 -22.20
C ASN A 189 9.95 -12.13 -21.28
N GLY A 190 10.08 -12.44 -20.00
CA GLY A 190 9.05 -12.18 -19.00
C GLY A 190 9.40 -12.77 -17.64
N ILE A 191 8.50 -12.56 -16.69
CA ILE A 191 8.60 -13.05 -15.32
C ILE A 191 7.28 -13.69 -14.93
N HIS A 192 7.34 -14.83 -14.26
CA HIS A 192 6.20 -15.56 -13.75
C HIS A 192 6.23 -15.58 -12.22
N LEU A 193 5.26 -14.92 -11.60
CA LEU A 193 4.98 -14.95 -10.16
C LEU A 193 3.92 -16.01 -9.87
N TYR A 194 4.23 -17.00 -9.06
CA TYR A 194 3.29 -18.05 -8.68
C TYR A 194 2.30 -17.58 -7.61
N SER A 195 1.10 -18.15 -7.63
CA SER A 195 0.05 -17.89 -6.62
C SER A 195 0.49 -18.26 -5.21
N GLY A 196 -0.12 -17.61 -4.20
CA GLY A 196 0.09 -17.91 -2.78
C GLY A 196 1.35 -17.30 -2.17
N PHE A 197 2.16 -16.55 -2.93
CA PHE A 197 3.28 -15.76 -2.39
C PHE A 197 2.83 -14.35 -2.06
N LEU A 198 2.54 -13.53 -3.07
CA LEU A 198 1.88 -12.24 -2.90
C LEU A 198 0.37 -12.37 -3.11
N LEU A 199 -0.41 -11.43 -2.58
CA LEU A 199 -1.84 -11.33 -2.87
C LEU A 199 -2.10 -10.99 -4.35
N GLY A 200 -3.31 -11.28 -4.82
CA GLY A 200 -3.73 -11.07 -6.21
C GLY A 200 -3.49 -12.29 -7.11
N GLY A 201 -3.11 -13.44 -6.55
CA GLY A 201 -2.94 -14.70 -7.29
C GLY A 201 -1.70 -14.73 -8.19
N GLU A 202 -1.73 -15.63 -9.18
CA GLU A 202 -0.68 -15.81 -10.18
C GLU A 202 -0.58 -14.60 -11.12
N ALA A 203 0.64 -14.22 -11.51
CA ALA A 203 0.87 -13.14 -12.47
C ALA A 203 1.98 -13.49 -13.47
N ILE A 204 1.76 -13.14 -14.73
CA ILE A 204 2.72 -13.26 -15.81
C ILE A 204 3.02 -11.87 -16.35
N TYR A 205 4.25 -11.43 -16.17
CA TYR A 205 4.77 -10.15 -16.64
C TYR A 205 5.54 -10.37 -17.93
N LYS A 206 4.82 -10.43 -19.04
CA LYS A 206 5.36 -10.64 -20.39
C LYS A 206 4.58 -9.77 -21.36
N ALA A 207 5.27 -9.03 -22.19
CA ALA A 207 4.67 -8.29 -23.27
C ALA A 207 4.41 -9.23 -24.46
N ASP A 208 3.15 -9.38 -24.85
CA ASP A 208 2.74 -10.14 -26.02
C ASP A 208 2.30 -9.24 -27.19
N THR A 209 2.21 -7.91 -26.94
CA THR A 209 1.84 -6.89 -27.94
C THR A 209 2.77 -5.69 -27.86
N ASP A 210 2.89 -4.93 -28.95
CA ASP A 210 3.68 -3.67 -29.01
C ASP A 210 3.21 -2.63 -27.98
N GLU A 211 1.96 -2.72 -27.53
CA GLU A 211 1.39 -1.83 -26.52
C GLU A 211 1.83 -2.24 -25.11
N GLU A 212 1.86 -3.54 -24.83
CA GLU A 212 2.36 -4.07 -23.57
C GLU A 212 3.88 -3.92 -23.44
N GLU A 213 4.63 -3.87 -24.57
CA GLU A 213 6.05 -3.56 -24.54
C GLU A 213 6.36 -2.20 -23.92
N LYS A 214 5.44 -1.23 -24.02
CA LYS A 214 5.58 0.08 -23.36
C LYS A 214 5.48 -0.01 -21.83
N ASN A 215 4.79 -1.03 -21.32
CA ASN A 215 4.61 -1.28 -19.90
C ASN A 215 5.69 -2.17 -19.29
N GLN A 216 6.60 -2.70 -20.16
CA GLN A 216 7.68 -3.59 -19.73
C GLN A 216 8.86 -2.79 -19.16
N ASP A 217 8.94 -2.78 -17.83
CA ASP A 217 9.97 -2.10 -17.03
C ASP A 217 10.66 -3.05 -16.04
N MET A 218 10.37 -4.36 -16.14
CA MET A 218 11.02 -5.37 -15.33
C MET A 218 12.44 -5.65 -15.86
N ASP A 219 13.38 -5.91 -14.94
CA ASP A 219 14.70 -6.41 -15.34
C ASP A 219 14.58 -7.87 -15.82
N LEU A 220 14.88 -8.07 -17.09
CA LEU A 220 14.82 -9.37 -17.75
C LEU A 220 16.21 -10.03 -17.92
N VAL A 221 17.26 -9.48 -17.31
CA VAL A 221 18.61 -10.05 -17.35
C VAL A 221 18.96 -10.63 -15.98
N PHE A 222 19.10 -11.94 -15.90
CA PHE A 222 19.31 -12.63 -14.63
C PHE A 222 20.20 -13.86 -14.78
N PRO A 223 20.89 -14.32 -13.70
CA PRO A 223 21.62 -15.58 -13.71
C PRO A 223 20.68 -16.78 -13.75
N TRP A 224 21.12 -17.86 -14.33
CA TRP A 224 20.35 -19.10 -14.43
C TRP A 224 20.99 -20.20 -13.60
N TYR A 225 20.24 -20.65 -12.59
CA TYR A 225 20.64 -21.72 -11.67
C TYR A 225 19.71 -22.93 -11.77
N HIS A 226 20.25 -24.13 -11.63
CA HIS A 226 19.47 -25.30 -11.25
C HIS A 226 19.50 -25.42 -9.72
N LEU A 227 18.34 -25.67 -9.11
CA LEU A 227 18.21 -25.78 -7.68
C LEU A 227 18.17 -27.24 -7.21
N THR A 228 18.62 -27.48 -5.99
CA THR A 228 18.55 -28.80 -5.35
C THR A 228 17.11 -29.20 -5.07
N ASN A 229 16.82 -30.49 -5.05
CA ASN A 229 15.50 -31.02 -4.69
C ASN A 229 15.04 -30.48 -3.32
N GLY A 230 13.72 -30.26 -3.19
CA GLY A 230 13.10 -29.73 -1.97
C GLY A 230 13.25 -28.20 -1.81
N THR A 231 13.56 -27.50 -2.89
CA THR A 231 13.53 -26.04 -2.96
C THR A 231 12.16 -25.60 -3.51
N LYS A 232 11.49 -24.66 -2.85
CA LYS A 232 10.21 -24.05 -3.30
C LYS A 232 10.51 -22.75 -4.05
N ILE A 233 9.97 -22.61 -5.24
CA ILE A 233 10.18 -21.44 -6.10
C ILE A 233 8.88 -20.62 -6.06
N TYR A 234 9.01 -19.29 -5.96
CA TYR A 234 7.91 -18.33 -5.91
C TYR A 234 7.85 -17.46 -7.17
N MET A 235 9.00 -17.23 -7.81
CA MET A 235 9.09 -16.44 -9.02
C MET A 235 10.15 -16.98 -9.95
N LYS A 236 9.88 -16.99 -11.26
CA LYS A 236 10.80 -17.45 -12.32
C LYS A 236 10.91 -16.42 -13.43
N GLY A 237 12.09 -16.36 -14.05
CA GLY A 237 12.26 -15.74 -15.36
C GLY A 237 11.73 -16.66 -16.44
N MET A 238 11.14 -16.11 -17.49
CA MET A 238 10.64 -16.83 -18.66
C MET A 238 11.65 -16.71 -19.80
N LEU A 239 11.82 -17.79 -20.58
CA LEU A 239 12.70 -17.83 -21.73
C LEU A 239 11.90 -17.98 -23.02
N GLU A 240 12.41 -17.43 -24.09
CA GLU A 240 11.76 -17.51 -25.41
C GLU A 240 11.82 -18.91 -26.04
N ASP A 241 12.80 -19.71 -25.63
CA ASP A 241 13.03 -21.04 -26.18
C ASP A 241 11.97 -22.04 -25.68
N SER A 242 11.08 -22.44 -26.59
CA SER A 242 9.99 -23.40 -26.33
C SER A 242 10.44 -24.85 -26.12
N GLU A 243 11.73 -25.19 -26.37
CA GLU A 243 12.26 -26.55 -26.14
C GLU A 243 12.66 -26.78 -24.68
N ILE A 244 12.79 -25.69 -23.88
CA ILE A 244 13.15 -25.79 -22.47
C ILE A 244 11.89 -26.02 -21.64
N ASP A 245 11.91 -27.06 -20.82
CA ASP A 245 10.87 -27.34 -19.85
C ASP A 245 10.69 -26.14 -18.88
N VAL A 246 9.46 -25.62 -18.78
CA VAL A 246 9.11 -24.49 -17.90
C VAL A 246 9.56 -24.72 -16.45
N GLN A 247 9.59 -25.97 -15.98
CA GLN A 247 10.08 -26.30 -14.65
C GLN A 247 11.57 -25.96 -14.46
N LYS A 248 12.35 -25.88 -15.54
CA LYS A 248 13.78 -25.58 -15.53
C LYS A 248 14.11 -24.11 -15.78
N TYR A 249 13.10 -23.27 -15.97
CA TYR A 249 13.29 -21.83 -16.13
C TYR A 249 14.05 -21.21 -14.95
N PRO A 250 14.81 -20.12 -15.17
CA PRO A 250 15.61 -19.47 -14.15
C PRO A 250 14.79 -19.08 -12.92
N PRO A 251 15.10 -19.59 -11.71
CA PRO A 251 14.44 -19.14 -10.49
C PRO A 251 14.89 -17.73 -10.14
N LEU A 252 13.95 -16.86 -9.74
CA LEU A 252 14.24 -15.49 -9.31
C LEU A 252 14.03 -15.31 -7.80
N ILE A 253 13.01 -15.96 -7.22
CA ILE A 253 12.78 -15.99 -5.78
C ILE A 253 12.49 -17.42 -5.38
N TRP A 254 13.25 -17.94 -4.39
CA TRP A 254 13.05 -19.29 -3.90
C TRP A 254 13.42 -19.45 -2.41
N ARG A 255 12.98 -20.55 -1.84
CA ARG A 255 13.29 -20.97 -0.46
C ARG A 255 13.93 -22.35 -0.44
N LYS A 256 15.05 -22.48 0.26
CA LYS A 256 15.66 -23.76 0.64
C LYS A 256 15.31 -24.06 2.11
N ASN A 257 14.65 -25.18 2.36
CA ASN A 257 14.34 -25.61 3.72
C ASN A 257 15.50 -26.38 4.32
N PHE A 258 15.71 -26.13 5.60
CA PHE A 258 16.52 -26.90 6.51
C PHE A 258 15.62 -27.45 7.64
N THR A 259 16.15 -28.26 8.54
CA THR A 259 15.31 -28.92 9.56
C THR A 259 14.55 -27.93 10.45
N THR A 260 15.16 -26.81 10.80
CA THR A 260 14.62 -25.83 11.77
C THR A 260 14.49 -24.42 11.25
N ALA A 261 14.98 -24.14 10.05
CA ALA A 261 14.99 -22.80 9.46
C ALA A 261 14.95 -22.88 7.95
N SER A 262 14.77 -21.73 7.30
CA SER A 262 14.76 -21.60 5.85
C SER A 262 15.78 -20.57 5.39
N VAL A 263 16.28 -20.74 4.17
CA VAL A 263 17.07 -19.72 3.47
C VAL A 263 16.30 -19.27 2.24
N PHE A 264 16.06 -17.97 2.15
CA PHE A 264 15.45 -17.36 0.98
C PHE A 264 16.52 -16.66 0.15
N ALA A 265 16.32 -16.68 -1.14
CA ALA A 265 17.19 -16.04 -2.11
C ALA A 265 16.38 -15.23 -3.10
N VAL A 266 16.82 -14.00 -3.36
CA VAL A 266 16.20 -13.05 -4.28
C VAL A 266 17.20 -12.65 -5.34
N ILE A 267 16.84 -12.77 -6.61
CA ILE A 267 17.57 -12.23 -7.76
C ILE A 267 16.86 -10.96 -8.20
N GLY A 268 17.60 -9.87 -8.37
CA GLY A 268 17.09 -8.54 -8.70
C GLY A 268 17.03 -7.61 -7.49
N ASP A 269 16.51 -6.43 -7.70
CA ASP A 269 16.49 -5.30 -6.76
C ASP A 269 15.15 -5.11 -6.01
N TYR A 270 14.33 -6.15 -5.97
CA TYR A 270 12.98 -6.12 -5.39
C TYR A 270 12.91 -5.76 -3.89
N MET A 271 14.05 -5.83 -3.20
CA MET A 271 14.14 -5.54 -1.76
C MET A 271 14.65 -4.12 -1.46
N THR A 272 14.67 -3.24 -2.46
CA THR A 272 15.21 -1.87 -2.32
C THR A 272 14.15 -0.77 -2.38
N ASP A 273 12.90 -1.12 -2.66
CA ASP A 273 11.76 -0.22 -2.74
C ASP A 273 10.52 -0.81 -2.02
N ALA A 274 9.34 -0.22 -2.21
CA ALA A 274 8.09 -0.70 -1.62
C ALA A 274 7.74 -2.16 -1.99
N THR A 275 8.31 -2.67 -3.09
CA THR A 275 8.13 -4.09 -3.47
C THR A 275 8.68 -5.05 -2.41
N GLY A 276 9.71 -4.66 -1.67
CA GLY A 276 10.27 -5.46 -0.58
C GLY A 276 9.32 -5.70 0.59
N LEU A 277 8.39 -4.80 0.85
CA LEU A 277 7.46 -4.88 1.99
C LEU A 277 6.64 -6.17 1.99
N GLY A 278 5.94 -6.45 0.90
CA GLY A 278 5.13 -7.66 0.79
C GLY A 278 5.96 -8.91 0.58
N MET A 279 7.10 -8.81 -0.08
CA MET A 279 8.01 -9.95 -0.24
C MET A 279 8.53 -10.42 1.12
N LEU A 280 8.96 -9.52 2.02
CA LEU A 280 9.34 -9.87 3.39
C LEU A 280 8.16 -10.46 4.17
N THR A 281 6.97 -9.87 4.02
CA THR A 281 5.75 -10.37 4.66
C THR A 281 5.41 -11.79 4.18
N ALA A 282 5.47 -12.03 2.88
CA ALA A 282 5.25 -13.35 2.30
C ALA A 282 6.29 -14.38 2.79
N MET A 283 7.58 -14.00 2.82
CA MET A 283 8.64 -14.87 3.34
C MET A 283 8.44 -15.18 4.82
N LEU A 284 8.01 -14.20 5.63
CA LEU A 284 7.66 -14.42 7.03
C LEU A 284 6.52 -15.45 7.17
N CYS A 285 5.47 -15.33 6.35
CA CYS A 285 4.36 -16.28 6.34
C CYS A 285 4.79 -17.70 5.95
N GLU A 286 5.75 -17.83 5.05
CA GLU A 286 6.32 -19.12 4.65
C GLU A 286 7.23 -19.78 5.72
N MET A 287 7.68 -19.03 6.72
CA MET A 287 8.50 -19.55 7.83
C MET A 287 7.67 -20.12 8.99
N GLN A 288 6.37 -19.82 9.05
CA GLN A 288 5.51 -20.10 10.19
C GLN A 288 4.29 -20.96 9.77
N SER A 289 3.70 -21.69 10.70
CA SER A 289 2.48 -22.45 10.46
C SER A 289 1.28 -21.54 10.21
N TYR A 290 1.24 -20.40 10.87
CA TYR A 290 0.32 -19.29 10.61
C TYR A 290 1.03 -17.98 10.91
N THR A 291 0.51 -16.89 10.37
CA THR A 291 1.00 -15.53 10.64
C THR A 291 -0.18 -14.58 10.75
N VAL A 292 -0.20 -13.77 11.82
CA VAL A 292 -1.10 -12.64 12.00
C VAL A 292 -0.27 -11.36 11.94
N TYR A 293 -0.73 -10.39 11.17
CA TYR A 293 -0.08 -9.09 11.08
C TYR A 293 -1.11 -7.98 10.80
N PRO A 294 -0.86 -6.75 11.30
CA PRO A 294 -1.79 -5.64 11.12
C PRO A 294 -1.75 -5.11 9.69
N VAL A 295 -2.89 -4.60 9.22
CA VAL A 295 -3.05 -3.93 7.93
C VAL A 295 -3.91 -2.69 8.06
N VAL A 296 -3.86 -1.80 7.07
CA VAL A 296 -4.67 -0.56 7.02
C VAL A 296 -6.09 -0.86 6.57
N ASN A 297 -6.25 -1.75 5.60
CA ASN A 297 -7.51 -2.04 4.91
C ASN A 297 -8.12 -0.80 4.24
N ALA A 298 -7.38 -0.17 3.32
CA ALA A 298 -7.81 1.03 2.63
C ALA A 298 -7.34 1.05 1.18
N GLN A 299 -8.25 1.44 0.27
CA GLN A 299 -7.95 1.63 -1.14
C GLN A 299 -8.46 2.99 -1.59
N ASN A 300 -7.56 3.88 -1.98
CA ASN A 300 -7.87 5.24 -2.40
C ASN A 300 -7.88 5.37 -3.92
N PHE A 301 -8.90 6.04 -4.45
CA PHE A 301 -8.92 6.53 -5.82
C PHE A 301 -8.92 8.06 -5.81
N ILE A 302 -7.84 8.66 -6.28
CA ILE A 302 -7.56 10.09 -6.16
C ILE A 302 -7.60 10.74 -7.54
N ALA A 303 -8.58 11.62 -7.76
CA ALA A 303 -8.59 12.51 -8.91
C ALA A 303 -7.81 13.79 -8.55
N ALA A 304 -6.52 13.81 -8.87
CA ALA A 304 -5.69 14.99 -8.62
C ALA A 304 -6.05 16.12 -9.58
N ASN A 305 -5.99 17.36 -9.07
CA ASN A 305 -6.26 18.56 -9.86
C ASN A 305 -7.67 18.58 -10.47
N TYR A 306 -8.62 17.98 -9.79
CA TYR A 306 -10.01 17.87 -10.24
C TYR A 306 -11.00 18.11 -9.09
N PRO A 307 -12.05 18.88 -9.36
CA PRO A 307 -12.27 19.72 -10.54
C PRO A 307 -11.47 21.04 -10.48
N GLY A 308 -11.29 21.67 -11.64
CA GLY A 308 -10.86 23.08 -11.71
C GLY A 308 -12.07 24.00 -11.74
N MET A 309 -12.04 25.08 -10.96
CA MET A 309 -13.17 26.01 -10.80
C MET A 309 -13.17 27.17 -11.77
N ALA A 310 -12.08 27.41 -12.49
CA ALA A 310 -11.96 28.43 -13.51
C ALA A 310 -12.17 27.86 -14.91
N ASN A 311 -12.86 28.63 -15.78
CA ASN A 311 -13.08 28.22 -17.17
C ASN A 311 -11.96 28.76 -18.09
N GLU A 312 -10.77 28.25 -17.88
CA GLU A 312 -9.51 28.66 -18.51
C GLU A 312 -9.10 27.74 -19.67
N ASN A 313 -7.95 28.03 -20.32
CA ASN A 313 -7.40 27.26 -21.46
C ASN A 313 -8.41 26.99 -22.59
N THR A 314 -9.37 27.90 -22.78
CA THR A 314 -10.55 27.69 -23.64
C THR A 314 -10.18 27.46 -25.12
N ALA A 315 -9.08 28.03 -25.61
CA ALA A 315 -8.66 27.88 -27.01
C ALA A 315 -8.21 26.46 -27.33
N VAL A 316 -7.36 25.89 -26.48
CA VAL A 316 -6.84 24.51 -26.62
C VAL A 316 -7.96 23.50 -26.45
N LEU A 317 -8.77 23.65 -25.40
CA LEU A 317 -9.84 22.70 -25.08
C LEU A 317 -10.93 22.69 -26.16
N ARG A 318 -11.28 23.84 -26.76
CA ARG A 318 -12.20 23.88 -27.91
C ARG A 318 -11.64 23.20 -29.14
N GLN A 319 -10.34 23.34 -29.38
CA GLN A 319 -9.68 22.66 -30.49
C GLN A 319 -9.66 21.15 -30.30
N MET A 320 -9.33 20.67 -29.09
CA MET A 320 -9.16 19.25 -28.80
C MET A 320 -10.49 18.53 -28.56
N TYR A 321 -11.37 19.12 -27.74
CA TYR A 321 -12.61 18.48 -27.27
C TYR A 321 -13.90 19.12 -27.79
N SER A 322 -13.81 20.24 -28.53
CA SER A 322 -14.97 21.08 -28.87
C SER A 322 -15.77 21.57 -27.64
N GLN A 323 -15.12 21.61 -26.48
CA GLN A 323 -15.70 21.93 -25.16
C GLN A 323 -14.94 23.05 -24.46
N THR A 324 -15.53 23.61 -23.43
CA THR A 324 -14.85 24.45 -22.43
C THR A 324 -14.35 23.58 -21.28
N MET A 325 -13.52 24.12 -20.38
CA MET A 325 -13.07 23.41 -19.17
C MET A 325 -14.27 22.87 -18.37
N ARG A 326 -15.26 23.73 -18.13
CA ARG A 326 -16.51 23.33 -17.45
C ARG A 326 -17.21 22.17 -18.16
N GLY A 327 -17.37 22.24 -19.49
CA GLY A 327 -18.02 21.19 -20.28
C GLY A 327 -17.23 19.89 -20.24
N LEU A 328 -15.89 19.95 -20.40
CA LEU A 328 -15.03 18.78 -20.30
C LEU A 328 -15.18 18.11 -18.92
N PHE A 329 -15.06 18.85 -17.85
CA PHE A 329 -15.05 18.30 -16.51
C PHE A 329 -16.42 17.76 -16.07
N ARG A 330 -17.50 18.49 -16.38
CA ARG A 330 -18.84 18.15 -15.95
C ARG A 330 -19.50 17.07 -16.80
N ASP A 331 -19.36 17.19 -18.12
CA ASP A 331 -20.15 16.39 -19.06
C ASP A 331 -19.36 15.17 -19.59
N VAL A 332 -18.04 15.13 -19.39
CA VAL A 332 -17.16 14.09 -19.93
C VAL A 332 -16.36 13.38 -18.82
N VAL A 333 -15.62 14.11 -17.98
CA VAL A 333 -14.76 13.51 -16.96
C VAL A 333 -15.57 12.94 -15.79
N TRP A 334 -16.55 13.69 -15.27
CA TRP A 334 -17.35 13.26 -14.13
C TRP A 334 -18.08 11.92 -14.36
N PRO A 335 -18.77 11.70 -15.49
CA PRO A 335 -19.43 10.42 -15.74
C PRO A 335 -18.48 9.22 -15.80
N ALA A 336 -17.22 9.44 -16.20
CA ALA A 336 -16.21 8.39 -16.20
C ALA A 336 -15.83 7.99 -14.77
N PHE A 337 -15.64 8.95 -13.86
CA PHE A 337 -15.35 8.67 -12.44
C PHE A 337 -16.51 7.99 -11.73
N SER A 338 -17.73 8.46 -11.91
CA SER A 338 -18.93 7.79 -11.39
C SER A 338 -19.02 6.33 -11.89
N SER A 339 -18.68 6.08 -13.17
CA SER A 339 -18.63 4.73 -13.72
C SER A 339 -17.56 3.84 -13.08
N ILE A 340 -16.40 4.40 -12.68
CA ILE A 340 -15.35 3.66 -11.96
C ILE A 340 -15.85 3.29 -10.56
N ASN A 341 -16.39 4.24 -9.80
CA ASN A 341 -16.95 3.97 -8.46
C ASN A 341 -17.96 2.81 -8.48
N ILE A 342 -18.90 2.84 -9.42
CA ILE A 342 -19.92 1.78 -9.56
C ILE A 342 -19.30 0.41 -9.86
N LYS A 343 -18.20 0.36 -10.63
CA LYS A 343 -17.58 -0.90 -11.07
C LYS A 343 -16.63 -1.52 -10.05
N THR A 344 -16.02 -0.71 -9.19
CA THR A 344 -14.92 -1.12 -8.32
C THR A 344 -15.20 -0.99 -6.84
N SER A 345 -16.28 -0.29 -6.47
CA SER A 345 -16.54 0.12 -5.08
C SER A 345 -15.46 1.03 -4.48
N PHE A 346 -14.60 1.65 -5.30
CA PHE A 346 -13.71 2.71 -4.85
C PHE A 346 -14.50 3.98 -4.55
N LEU A 347 -14.07 4.72 -3.54
CA LEU A 347 -14.61 6.04 -3.24
C LEU A 347 -13.71 7.13 -3.82
N LEU A 348 -14.32 8.10 -4.50
CA LEU A 348 -13.58 9.17 -5.16
C LEU A 348 -13.08 10.21 -4.15
N SER A 349 -11.78 10.46 -4.13
CA SER A 349 -11.20 11.64 -3.47
C SER A 349 -10.78 12.67 -4.53
N SER A 350 -11.58 13.72 -4.66
CA SER A 350 -11.34 14.80 -5.63
C SER A 350 -10.46 15.88 -5.00
N MET A 351 -9.24 16.06 -5.51
CA MET A 351 -8.31 17.11 -5.06
C MET A 351 -8.46 18.32 -5.97
N MET A 352 -9.40 19.21 -5.61
CA MET A 352 -9.77 20.36 -6.42
C MET A 352 -8.68 21.42 -6.50
N THR A 353 -8.61 22.12 -7.62
CA THR A 353 -7.86 23.38 -7.75
C THR A 353 -8.80 24.54 -8.10
N MET A 354 -8.59 25.70 -7.51
CA MET A 354 -9.41 26.88 -7.82
C MET A 354 -9.15 27.35 -9.25
N GLN A 355 -7.89 27.41 -9.61
CA GLN A 355 -7.40 27.82 -10.91
C GLN A 355 -6.10 27.06 -11.22
N PHE A 356 -5.89 26.67 -12.48
CA PHE A 356 -4.63 26.07 -12.93
C PHE A 356 -3.60 27.14 -13.30
N ASP A 357 -4.03 28.17 -14.04
CA ASP A 357 -3.15 29.23 -14.53
C ASP A 357 -3.56 30.59 -13.95
N TYR A 358 -2.83 31.04 -12.93
CA TYR A 358 -3.07 32.33 -12.28
C TYR A 358 -2.73 33.53 -13.16
N ALA A 359 -2.03 33.31 -14.29
CA ALA A 359 -1.81 34.33 -15.32
C ALA A 359 -2.99 34.48 -16.29
N ASP A 360 -3.92 33.53 -16.36
CA ASP A 360 -5.15 33.60 -17.15
C ASP A 360 -6.13 34.63 -16.54
N ALA A 361 -6.88 35.30 -17.41
CA ALA A 361 -7.93 36.23 -16.99
C ALA A 361 -9.19 35.55 -16.41
N ALA A 362 -9.37 34.25 -16.64
CA ALA A 362 -10.45 33.46 -16.06
C ALA A 362 -10.35 33.47 -14.53
N LYS A 363 -11.51 33.44 -13.87
CA LYS A 363 -11.57 33.38 -12.41
C LYS A 363 -12.46 32.23 -11.98
N PRO A 364 -12.19 31.65 -10.80
CA PRO A 364 -13.01 30.58 -10.22
C PRO A 364 -14.48 30.99 -10.10
N ASN A 365 -15.39 30.03 -10.29
CA ASN A 365 -16.84 30.25 -10.23
C ASN A 365 -17.45 29.49 -9.04
N SER A 366 -18.17 30.21 -8.20
CA SER A 366 -18.86 29.66 -7.03
C SER A 366 -19.95 28.63 -7.36
N ASP A 367 -20.64 28.79 -8.51
CA ASP A 367 -21.67 27.82 -8.92
C ASP A 367 -21.06 26.45 -9.27
N ASP A 368 -19.83 26.43 -9.76
CA ASP A 368 -19.12 25.19 -10.05
C ASP A 368 -18.68 24.52 -8.74
N VAL A 369 -18.23 25.28 -7.74
CA VAL A 369 -17.94 24.75 -6.40
C VAL A 369 -19.16 24.04 -5.86
N GLN A 370 -20.31 24.71 -5.82
CA GLN A 370 -21.54 24.13 -5.29
C GLN A 370 -21.93 22.83 -6.03
N TYR A 371 -21.89 22.86 -7.36
CA TYR A 371 -22.20 21.69 -8.18
C TYR A 371 -21.32 20.47 -7.85
N TYR A 372 -19.99 20.67 -7.79
CA TYR A 372 -19.10 19.54 -7.53
C TYR A 372 -19.13 19.07 -6.07
N MET A 373 -19.36 19.98 -5.12
CA MET A 373 -19.56 19.59 -3.72
C MET A 373 -20.78 18.66 -3.56
N GLU A 374 -21.89 18.98 -4.25
CA GLU A 374 -23.08 18.13 -4.28
C GLU A 374 -22.81 16.81 -4.98
N ALA A 375 -22.20 16.83 -6.17
CA ALA A 375 -21.95 15.64 -6.99
C ALA A 375 -21.01 14.64 -6.32
N VAL A 376 -19.90 15.11 -5.73
CA VAL A 376 -18.95 14.25 -5.01
C VAL A 376 -19.59 13.65 -3.76
N ASN A 377 -20.41 14.42 -3.05
CA ASN A 377 -21.11 13.92 -1.87
C ASN A 377 -22.18 12.86 -2.21
N GLU A 378 -22.88 13.00 -3.33
CA GLU A 378 -23.84 11.97 -3.80
C GLU A 378 -23.18 10.61 -4.07
N GLU A 379 -21.91 10.60 -4.43
CA GLU A 379 -21.08 9.41 -4.66
C GLU A 379 -20.30 8.97 -3.40
N GLU A 380 -20.64 9.51 -2.22
CA GLU A 380 -19.92 9.26 -0.95
C GLU A 380 -18.42 9.59 -1.01
N GLY A 381 -18.03 10.48 -1.93
CA GLY A 381 -16.66 10.90 -2.16
C GLY A 381 -16.22 12.03 -1.23
N GLU A 382 -15.00 12.48 -1.40
CA GLU A 382 -14.36 13.56 -0.65
C GLU A 382 -13.87 14.68 -1.55
N MET A 383 -13.99 15.93 -1.10
CA MET A 383 -13.38 17.09 -1.74
C MET A 383 -12.19 17.58 -0.92
N GLY A 384 -10.98 17.28 -1.38
CA GLY A 384 -9.72 17.79 -0.88
C GLY A 384 -9.23 19.00 -1.70
N TYR A 385 -8.07 19.51 -1.36
CA TYR A 385 -7.44 20.67 -2.02
C TYR A 385 -6.13 20.26 -2.73
N SER A 386 -5.86 20.87 -3.89
CA SER A 386 -4.60 20.70 -4.63
C SER A 386 -3.83 22.01 -4.73
N VAL A 387 -2.53 21.94 -4.47
CA VAL A 387 -1.60 23.07 -4.61
C VAL A 387 -1.11 23.29 -6.05
N TYR A 388 -1.47 22.38 -6.96
CA TYR A 388 -0.98 22.42 -8.35
C TYR A 388 -1.31 23.72 -9.09
N SER A 389 -0.35 24.22 -9.84
CA SER A 389 -0.50 25.35 -10.78
C SER A 389 0.36 25.09 -12.02
N VAL A 390 -0.09 25.52 -13.19
CA VAL A 390 0.70 25.48 -14.44
C VAL A 390 1.50 26.77 -14.65
N SER A 391 1.20 27.82 -13.89
CA SER A 391 1.94 29.09 -13.92
C SER A 391 3.05 29.09 -12.87
N ASP A 392 4.05 29.98 -13.05
CA ASP A 392 5.15 30.18 -12.08
C ASP A 392 4.69 30.90 -10.79
N THR A 393 3.47 30.65 -10.35
CA THR A 393 2.91 31.21 -9.11
C THR A 393 3.44 30.42 -7.91
N SER A 394 3.98 31.11 -6.92
CA SER A 394 4.43 30.47 -5.68
C SER A 394 3.24 29.86 -4.92
N VAL A 395 3.53 28.83 -4.12
CA VAL A 395 2.52 28.18 -3.26
C VAL A 395 1.83 29.20 -2.36
N SER A 396 2.56 30.13 -1.78
CA SER A 396 2.06 31.18 -0.89
C SER A 396 1.11 32.16 -1.62
N GLU A 397 1.45 32.58 -2.84
CA GLU A 397 0.59 33.46 -3.65
C GLU A 397 -0.70 32.74 -4.04
N LYS A 398 -0.59 31.48 -4.53
CA LYS A 398 -1.76 30.65 -4.86
C LYS A 398 -2.69 30.52 -3.66
N LEU A 399 -2.18 30.10 -2.49
CA LEU A 399 -2.98 29.95 -1.28
C LEU A 399 -3.67 31.24 -0.85
N SER A 400 -3.01 32.37 -1.02
CA SER A 400 -3.57 33.68 -0.69
C SER A 400 -4.75 34.07 -1.60
N GLU A 401 -4.64 33.82 -2.92
CA GLU A 401 -5.75 34.07 -3.88
C GLU A 401 -6.90 33.09 -3.64
N ASP A 402 -6.60 31.81 -3.45
CA ASP A 402 -7.60 30.77 -3.25
C ASP A 402 -8.37 30.95 -1.93
N GLU A 403 -7.69 31.36 -0.86
CA GLU A 403 -8.34 31.68 0.40
C GLU A 403 -9.38 32.81 0.26
N VAL A 404 -9.08 33.84 -0.50
CA VAL A 404 -10.01 34.95 -0.74
C VAL A 404 -11.26 34.47 -1.46
N PHE A 405 -11.11 33.68 -2.51
CA PHE A 405 -12.24 33.10 -3.25
C PHE A 405 -13.06 32.16 -2.35
N TRP A 406 -12.39 31.23 -1.65
CA TRP A 406 -13.04 30.23 -0.83
C TRP A 406 -13.84 30.81 0.31
N LYS A 407 -13.29 31.79 1.03
CA LYS A 407 -13.99 32.50 2.10
C LYS A 407 -15.26 33.20 1.65
N SER A 408 -15.34 33.61 0.38
CA SER A 408 -16.55 34.23 -0.18
C SER A 408 -17.58 33.22 -0.68
N THR A 409 -17.15 31.97 -0.94
CA THR A 409 -17.95 30.92 -1.58
C THR A 409 -18.49 29.90 -0.55
N LEU A 410 -17.61 29.31 0.25
CA LEU A 410 -17.98 28.27 1.23
C LEU A 410 -17.11 28.37 2.50
N PRO A 411 -17.30 29.42 3.33
CA PRO A 411 -16.40 29.74 4.44
C PRO A 411 -16.38 28.69 5.56
N ASP A 412 -17.46 27.94 5.72
CA ASP A 412 -17.60 26.95 6.79
C ASP A 412 -16.94 25.62 6.46
N TYR A 413 -16.73 25.32 5.17
CA TYR A 413 -16.03 24.07 4.78
C TYR A 413 -14.52 24.21 4.96
N LYS A 414 -13.92 23.21 5.60
CA LYS A 414 -12.47 23.11 5.81
C LYS A 414 -11.93 21.85 5.14
N PHE A 415 -10.85 21.99 4.40
CA PHE A 415 -10.20 20.84 3.78
C PHE A 415 -9.50 19.99 4.83
N ALA A 416 -9.70 18.68 4.78
CA ALA A 416 -9.04 17.70 5.64
C ALA A 416 -7.88 17.00 4.90
N SER A 417 -7.96 16.90 3.58
CA SER A 417 -6.96 16.28 2.71
C SER A 417 -6.36 17.27 1.72
N PHE A 418 -5.07 17.08 1.41
CA PHE A 418 -4.28 18.00 0.64
C PHE A 418 -3.34 17.26 -0.31
N TYR A 419 -3.53 17.46 -1.63
CA TYR A 419 -2.63 16.92 -2.65
C TYR A 419 -1.51 17.92 -2.95
N VAL A 420 -0.27 17.46 -2.82
CA VAL A 420 0.93 18.28 -2.98
C VAL A 420 1.77 17.91 -4.21
N GLY A 421 1.45 16.78 -4.88
CA GLY A 421 2.23 16.32 -6.03
C GLY A 421 3.70 16.11 -5.68
N GLU A 422 4.57 16.74 -6.45
CA GLU A 422 6.04 16.68 -6.31
C GLU A 422 6.61 17.86 -5.49
N SER A 423 5.77 18.58 -4.73
CA SER A 423 6.23 19.70 -3.90
C SER A 423 7.29 19.26 -2.90
N SER A 424 8.27 20.13 -2.67
CA SER A 424 9.31 19.93 -1.66
C SER A 424 8.74 19.94 -0.24
N ASP A 425 9.47 19.35 0.71
CA ASP A 425 9.05 19.34 2.11
C ASP A 425 8.94 20.76 2.69
N GLU A 426 9.74 21.71 2.20
CA GLU A 426 9.66 23.13 2.57
C GLU A 426 8.36 23.77 2.09
N GLU A 427 7.95 23.51 0.85
CA GLU A 427 6.69 24.02 0.27
C GLU A 427 5.47 23.39 0.97
N ILE A 428 5.54 22.11 1.31
CA ILE A 428 4.50 21.43 2.07
C ILE A 428 4.34 22.08 3.46
N GLN A 429 5.45 22.32 4.15
CA GLN A 429 5.42 22.97 5.47
C GLN A 429 4.88 24.41 5.37
N GLU A 430 5.32 25.19 4.39
CA GLU A 430 4.79 26.54 4.14
C GLU A 430 3.28 26.53 3.90
N ALA A 431 2.78 25.55 3.13
CA ALA A 431 1.36 25.38 2.89
C ALA A 431 0.59 25.04 4.18
N LEU A 432 1.10 24.11 4.97
CA LEU A 432 0.48 23.67 6.24
C LEU A 432 0.48 24.78 7.32
N ASP A 433 1.43 25.70 7.27
CA ASP A 433 1.48 26.87 8.15
C ASP A 433 0.43 27.95 7.77
N SER A 434 -0.19 27.82 6.58
CA SER A 434 -1.26 28.71 6.14
C SER A 434 -2.53 28.53 6.97
N LYS A 435 -3.19 29.66 7.30
CA LYS A 435 -4.51 29.61 7.95
C LYS A 435 -5.58 28.95 7.09
N PHE A 436 -5.43 28.97 5.80
CA PHE A 436 -6.35 28.36 4.85
C PHE A 436 -6.38 26.82 5.00
N LEU A 437 -5.20 26.22 5.27
CA LEU A 437 -5.01 24.77 5.36
C LEU A 437 -4.78 24.27 6.80
N GLN A 438 -5.07 25.08 7.82
CA GLN A 438 -4.81 24.74 9.24
C GLN A 438 -5.58 23.50 9.74
N GLN A 439 -6.60 23.02 8.99
CA GLN A 439 -7.40 21.86 9.31
C GLN A 439 -7.01 20.59 8.52
N ILE A 440 -5.94 20.67 7.72
CA ILE A 440 -5.41 19.50 7.02
C ILE A 440 -4.95 18.45 8.02
N ARG A 441 -5.41 17.23 7.80
CA ARG A 441 -5.09 16.06 8.60
C ARG A 441 -4.12 15.12 7.88
N THR A 442 -4.21 15.09 6.55
CA THR A 442 -3.41 14.20 5.73
C THR A 442 -2.98 14.87 4.43
N VAL A 443 -1.76 14.57 4.03
CA VAL A 443 -1.15 15.02 2.77
C VAL A 443 -1.02 13.83 1.84
N VAL A 444 -1.46 14.01 0.59
CA VAL A 444 -1.23 13.06 -0.49
C VAL A 444 -0.03 13.53 -1.30
N LYS A 445 1.05 12.75 -1.30
CA LYS A 445 2.23 12.98 -2.16
C LYS A 445 2.03 12.38 -3.55
N GLY A 446 2.83 12.80 -4.49
CA GLY A 446 2.89 12.22 -5.83
C GLY A 446 3.30 10.76 -5.82
N ILE A 447 3.40 10.17 -7.01
CA ILE A 447 3.78 8.76 -7.16
C ILE A 447 5.22 8.58 -6.72
N ASP A 448 5.41 7.68 -5.76
CA ASP A 448 6.70 7.35 -5.18
C ASP A 448 6.84 5.82 -5.08
N ASP A 449 8.05 5.31 -5.27
CA ASP A 449 8.37 3.89 -5.14
C ASP A 449 9.06 3.55 -3.82
N THR A 450 9.33 4.54 -2.99
CA THR A 450 9.96 4.33 -1.68
C THR A 450 9.12 3.44 -0.76
N SER A 451 9.79 2.75 0.15
CA SER A 451 9.13 1.89 1.14
C SER A 451 8.38 2.65 2.24
N ASP A 452 8.57 3.96 2.33
CA ASP A 452 7.87 4.85 3.26
C ASP A 452 6.51 5.29 2.71
N VAL A 453 5.63 4.30 2.54
CA VAL A 453 4.33 4.43 1.86
C VAL A 453 3.36 5.32 2.63
N ILE A 454 3.28 5.14 3.94
CA ILE A 454 2.38 5.86 4.85
C ILE A 454 3.11 6.23 6.14
N GLY A 455 2.80 7.37 6.71
CA GLY A 455 3.46 7.83 7.94
C GLY A 455 2.95 9.17 8.41
N TYR A 456 3.77 9.87 9.19
CA TYR A 456 3.50 11.23 9.64
C TYR A 456 4.50 12.20 9.01
N ILE A 457 4.03 13.39 8.59
CA ILE A 457 4.88 14.51 8.22
C ILE A 457 5.29 15.28 9.50
N ASN A 458 4.35 15.41 10.42
CA ASN A 458 4.55 16.05 11.71
C ASN A 458 3.62 15.39 12.75
N ASN A 459 3.61 15.89 13.98
CA ASN A 459 2.80 15.32 15.06
C ASN A 459 1.26 15.43 14.90
N GLN A 460 0.77 15.99 13.80
CA GLN A 460 -0.67 16.17 13.56
C GLN A 460 -1.10 15.65 12.19
N VAL A 461 -0.23 15.75 11.19
CA VAL A 461 -0.53 15.51 9.79
C VAL A 461 0.14 14.24 9.31
N THR A 462 -0.65 13.31 8.78
CA THR A 462 -0.14 12.10 8.13
C THR A 462 0.25 12.37 6.69
N LYS A 463 0.98 11.42 6.11
CA LYS A 463 1.24 11.35 4.66
C LYS A 463 0.75 10.03 4.09
N GLN A 464 0.31 10.09 2.85
CA GLN A 464 -0.09 8.96 2.04
C GLN A 464 0.53 9.15 0.66
N ASN A 465 1.44 8.26 0.25
CA ASN A 465 2.01 8.34 -1.08
C ASN A 465 1.06 7.70 -2.10
N ALA A 466 0.89 8.34 -3.26
CA ALA A 466 0.29 7.67 -4.39
C ALA A 466 1.24 6.57 -4.87
N LEU A 467 0.71 5.39 -5.16
CA LEU A 467 1.51 4.23 -5.55
C LEU A 467 1.50 3.99 -7.05
N ILE A 468 0.45 4.45 -7.73
CA ILE A 468 0.16 4.09 -9.11
C ILE A 468 -0.34 5.28 -9.89
N ASP A 469 0.17 5.43 -11.13
CA ASP A 469 -0.45 6.27 -12.13
C ASP A 469 -1.68 5.56 -12.72
N GLY A 470 -2.83 6.23 -12.67
CA GLY A 470 -4.07 5.69 -13.21
C GLY A 470 -4.03 5.45 -14.72
N TYR A 471 -3.18 6.15 -15.45
CA TYR A 471 -3.08 6.07 -16.90
C TYR A 471 -1.94 5.17 -17.40
N GLU A 472 -0.84 5.11 -16.64
CA GLU A 472 0.38 4.41 -17.03
C GLU A 472 0.71 3.34 -15.99
N HIS A 473 0.20 2.14 -16.22
CA HIS A 473 0.36 1.02 -15.29
C HIS A 473 1.39 0.02 -15.84
N THR A 474 2.60 0.06 -15.30
CA THR A 474 3.69 -0.83 -15.71
C THR A 474 3.66 -2.17 -14.98
N PHE A 475 4.42 -3.15 -15.45
CA PHE A 475 4.54 -4.46 -14.81
C PHE A 475 5.20 -4.35 -13.42
N ARG A 476 6.20 -3.46 -13.27
CA ARG A 476 6.84 -3.21 -11.98
C ARG A 476 5.88 -2.56 -10.98
N GLN A 477 5.08 -1.61 -11.44
CA GLN A 477 4.02 -1.03 -10.62
C GLN A 477 2.98 -2.08 -10.19
N ASN A 478 2.59 -3.01 -11.07
CA ASN A 478 1.69 -4.10 -10.68
C ASN A 478 2.30 -5.00 -9.60
N LEU A 479 3.57 -5.39 -9.75
CA LEU A 479 4.27 -6.17 -8.73
C LEU A 479 4.36 -5.41 -7.39
N ARG A 480 4.62 -4.11 -7.44
CA ARG A 480 4.67 -3.23 -6.26
C ARG A 480 3.34 -3.15 -5.55
N ILE A 481 2.22 -2.94 -6.27
CA ILE A 481 0.87 -2.95 -5.68
C ILE A 481 0.62 -4.25 -4.94
N ARG A 482 0.81 -5.41 -5.61
CA ARG A 482 0.64 -6.73 -5.00
C ARG A 482 1.44 -6.86 -3.72
N SER A 483 2.64 -6.31 -3.70
CA SER A 483 3.52 -6.31 -2.55
C SER A 483 2.99 -5.42 -1.42
N VAL A 484 2.62 -4.17 -1.71
CA VAL A 484 2.08 -3.25 -0.70
C VAL A 484 0.74 -3.74 -0.17
N GLU A 485 -0.15 -4.25 -1.01
CA GLU A 485 -1.40 -4.89 -0.60
C GLU A 485 -1.14 -6.09 0.33
N THR A 486 -0.15 -6.93 0.00
CA THR A 486 0.25 -8.07 0.85
C THR A 486 0.71 -7.63 2.23
N ALA A 487 1.48 -6.54 2.32
CA ALA A 487 2.04 -6.06 3.58
C ALA A 487 1.07 -5.19 4.39
N LEU A 488 0.35 -4.31 3.72
CA LEU A 488 -0.38 -3.21 4.36
C LEU A 488 -1.89 -3.27 4.13
N GLY A 489 -2.38 -4.05 3.15
CA GLY A 489 -3.78 -3.94 2.71
C GLY A 489 -4.11 -2.51 2.28
N TYR A 490 -3.18 -1.85 1.58
CA TYR A 490 -3.26 -0.44 1.22
C TYR A 490 -2.90 -0.22 -0.24
N THR A 491 -3.71 0.59 -0.92
CA THR A 491 -3.44 1.05 -2.29
C THR A 491 -3.90 2.50 -2.45
N SER A 492 -3.18 3.26 -3.28
CA SER A 492 -3.52 4.63 -3.63
C SER A 492 -3.26 4.86 -5.13
N ILE A 493 -4.33 5.09 -5.88
CA ILE A 493 -4.34 5.25 -7.33
C ILE A 493 -4.54 6.74 -7.64
N LEU A 494 -3.66 7.32 -8.44
CA LEU A 494 -3.68 8.72 -8.81
C LEU A 494 -4.07 8.89 -10.27
N ALA A 495 -5.16 9.61 -10.53
CA ALA A 495 -5.54 10.10 -11.86
C ALA A 495 -5.34 11.61 -11.92
N ASP A 496 -4.26 12.08 -12.56
CA ASP A 496 -3.98 13.52 -12.68
C ASP A 496 -4.73 14.11 -13.86
N ILE A 497 -5.75 14.93 -13.58
CA ILE A 497 -6.62 15.55 -14.57
C ILE A 497 -5.99 16.80 -15.19
N SER A 498 -4.90 17.33 -14.63
CA SER A 498 -4.17 18.43 -15.24
C SER A 498 -3.67 18.09 -16.65
N ARG A 499 -3.35 16.81 -16.92
CA ARG A 499 -2.98 16.32 -18.26
C ARG A 499 -4.08 16.56 -19.30
N ALA A 500 -5.34 16.25 -18.96
CA ALA A 500 -6.47 16.51 -19.85
C ALA A 500 -6.84 17.99 -19.95
N ALA A 501 -6.64 18.76 -18.87
CA ALA A 501 -6.94 20.20 -18.82
C ALA A 501 -5.90 21.05 -19.55
N TYR A 502 -4.63 20.64 -19.52
CA TYR A 502 -3.47 21.30 -20.15
C TYR A 502 -2.64 20.30 -20.96
N PRO A 503 -3.22 19.68 -22.00
CA PRO A 503 -2.57 18.63 -22.76
C PRO A 503 -1.31 19.16 -23.47
N GLN A 504 -0.22 18.39 -23.38
CA GLN A 504 1.04 18.66 -24.05
C GLN A 504 1.14 17.93 -25.39
N SER A 505 0.33 16.90 -25.58
CA SER A 505 0.27 16.07 -26.78
C SER A 505 -1.13 15.48 -26.99
N ASP A 506 -1.35 14.83 -28.13
CA ASP A 506 -2.60 14.10 -28.39
C ASP A 506 -2.78 12.88 -27.46
N GLU A 507 -1.70 12.40 -26.81
CA GLU A 507 -1.76 11.32 -25.83
C GLU A 507 -2.40 11.75 -24.49
N ASP A 508 -2.38 13.05 -24.19
CA ASP A 508 -3.01 13.63 -23.00
C ASP A 508 -4.52 13.90 -23.20
N GLY A 509 -5.04 13.56 -24.40
CA GLY A 509 -6.48 13.67 -24.67
C GLY A 509 -7.29 12.75 -23.77
N TRP A 510 -8.38 13.31 -23.17
CA TRP A 510 -9.20 12.56 -22.20
C TRP A 510 -9.73 11.23 -22.73
N GLU A 511 -10.03 11.14 -24.04
CA GLU A 511 -10.46 9.88 -24.67
C GLU A 511 -9.44 8.76 -24.43
N LYS A 512 -8.15 9.04 -24.70
CA LYS A 512 -7.06 8.08 -24.49
C LYS A 512 -6.78 7.82 -22.99
N LEU A 513 -6.73 8.91 -22.19
CA LEU A 513 -6.50 8.78 -20.74
C LEU A 513 -7.61 7.97 -20.08
N SER A 514 -8.87 8.22 -20.42
CA SER A 514 -9.99 7.47 -19.85
C SER A 514 -10.04 6.01 -20.31
N GLU A 515 -9.65 5.70 -21.55
CA GLU A 515 -9.53 4.33 -22.04
C GLU A 515 -8.47 3.55 -21.23
N LYS A 516 -7.28 4.13 -21.05
CA LYS A 516 -6.21 3.55 -20.21
C LYS A 516 -6.68 3.35 -18.77
N LEU A 517 -7.27 4.38 -18.16
CA LEU A 517 -7.78 4.35 -16.80
C LEU A 517 -8.80 3.22 -16.59
N MET A 518 -9.75 3.07 -17.51
CA MET A 518 -10.77 2.03 -17.46
C MET A 518 -10.20 0.63 -17.67
N ALA A 519 -9.22 0.47 -18.58
CA ALA A 519 -8.53 -0.79 -18.79
C ALA A 519 -7.75 -1.21 -17.53
N ASN A 520 -6.98 -0.30 -16.95
CA ASN A 520 -6.21 -0.53 -15.72
C ASN A 520 -7.11 -0.88 -14.53
N THR A 521 -8.25 -0.19 -14.40
CA THR A 521 -9.26 -0.46 -13.37
C THR A 521 -9.73 -1.92 -13.41
N ILE A 522 -10.08 -2.42 -14.59
CA ILE A 522 -10.63 -3.77 -14.75
C ILE A 522 -9.53 -4.83 -14.59
N THR A 523 -8.37 -4.59 -15.18
CA THR A 523 -7.30 -5.59 -15.28
C THR A 523 -6.51 -5.73 -13.98
N TYR A 524 -6.15 -4.62 -13.36
CA TYR A 524 -5.17 -4.62 -12.28
C TYR A 524 -5.76 -4.35 -10.91
N TRP A 525 -6.80 -3.49 -10.78
CA TRP A 525 -7.25 -3.03 -9.46
C TRP A 525 -8.47 -3.77 -8.93
N LYS A 526 -9.39 -4.16 -9.82
CA LYS A 526 -10.57 -4.94 -9.43
C LYS A 526 -10.24 -6.24 -8.68
N PRO A 527 -9.16 -6.99 -8.99
CA PRO A 527 -8.79 -8.19 -8.22
C PRO A 527 -8.54 -7.95 -6.73
N PHE A 528 -8.20 -6.72 -6.33
CA PHE A 528 -7.95 -6.35 -4.93
C PHE A 528 -9.14 -5.72 -4.22
N SER A 529 -10.34 -5.72 -4.82
CA SER A 529 -11.56 -5.12 -4.26
C SER A 529 -12.08 -5.80 -2.97
N VAL A 530 -11.36 -6.75 -2.43
CA VAL A 530 -11.59 -7.34 -1.10
C VAL A 530 -11.21 -6.38 0.03
N PHE A 531 -10.25 -5.48 -0.20
CA PHE A 531 -9.98 -4.40 0.74
C PHE A 531 -10.97 -3.26 0.54
N SER A 532 -11.24 -2.52 1.61
CA SER A 532 -12.28 -1.48 1.59
C SER A 532 -11.87 -0.29 0.71
N GLY A 533 -12.73 0.10 -0.22
CA GLY A 533 -12.64 1.42 -0.85
C GLY A 533 -12.81 2.52 0.20
N THR A 534 -11.94 3.51 0.21
CA THR A 534 -11.94 4.61 1.17
C THR A 534 -11.68 5.94 0.48
N THR A 535 -12.20 7.02 1.06
CA THR A 535 -11.68 8.35 0.77
C THR A 535 -10.34 8.54 1.48
N VAL A 536 -9.59 9.56 1.07
CA VAL A 536 -8.29 9.89 1.70
C VAL A 536 -8.42 10.20 3.19
N SER A 537 -9.50 10.86 3.61
CA SER A 537 -9.76 11.12 5.03
C SER A 537 -10.17 9.88 5.82
N GLN A 538 -10.95 8.97 5.24
CA GLN A 538 -11.27 7.68 5.85
C GLN A 538 -10.01 6.81 5.97
N SER A 539 -9.19 6.80 4.93
CA SER A 539 -7.88 6.15 4.95
C SER A 539 -6.96 6.75 6.02
N ASP A 540 -6.93 8.09 6.19
CA ASP A 540 -6.17 8.75 7.27
C ASP A 540 -6.53 8.22 8.65
N SER A 541 -7.82 8.09 8.96
CA SER A 541 -8.28 7.54 10.25
C SER A 541 -7.79 6.11 10.47
N ARG A 542 -7.86 5.27 9.44
CA ARG A 542 -7.34 3.89 9.49
C ARG A 542 -5.81 3.82 9.58
N ILE A 543 -5.11 4.71 8.88
CA ILE A 543 -3.64 4.83 8.96
C ILE A 543 -3.21 5.24 10.37
N ARG A 544 -3.87 6.23 10.97
CA ARG A 544 -3.59 6.63 12.37
C ARG A 544 -3.79 5.47 13.32
N ARG A 545 -4.90 4.75 13.18
CA ARG A 545 -5.15 3.52 13.96
C ARG A 545 -4.07 2.47 13.74
N PHE A 546 -3.69 2.21 12.50
CA PHE A 546 -2.64 1.26 12.15
C PHE A 546 -1.28 1.67 12.72
N LEU A 547 -0.88 2.94 12.61
CA LEU A 547 0.41 3.42 13.10
C LEU A 547 0.49 3.36 14.64
N SER A 548 -0.58 3.75 15.34
CA SER A 548 -0.65 3.73 16.81
C SER A 548 -0.97 2.36 17.40
N LEU A 549 -1.29 1.36 16.57
CA LEU A 549 -1.69 0.04 17.01
C LEU A 549 -0.55 -0.70 17.69
N ASN A 550 -0.81 -1.18 18.90
CA ASN A 550 -0.02 -2.19 19.58
C ASN A 550 -0.88 -3.43 19.78
N TYR A 551 -0.28 -4.61 19.70
CA TYR A 551 -0.99 -5.87 19.90
C TYR A 551 -0.11 -6.97 20.46
N GLU A 552 -0.74 -7.91 21.10
CA GLU A 552 -0.15 -9.18 21.55
C GLU A 552 -0.92 -10.33 20.91
N GLU A 553 -0.20 -11.35 20.50
CA GLU A 553 -0.73 -12.57 19.91
C GLU A 553 -0.42 -13.73 20.85
N VAL A 554 -1.46 -14.46 21.23
CA VAL A 554 -1.38 -15.63 22.12
C VAL A 554 -1.97 -16.83 21.39
N ALA A 555 -1.24 -17.91 21.29
CA ALA A 555 -1.66 -19.08 20.54
C ALA A 555 -1.68 -20.36 21.39
N ASN A 556 -2.63 -21.24 21.07
CA ASN A 556 -2.68 -22.60 21.60
C ASN A 556 -2.77 -23.57 20.42
N GLU A 557 -1.61 -24.09 20.01
CA GLU A 557 -1.51 -25.06 18.92
C GLU A 557 -2.33 -26.33 19.15
N SER A 558 -2.47 -26.77 20.40
CA SER A 558 -3.22 -27.99 20.72
C SER A 558 -4.73 -27.85 20.53
N ASN A 559 -5.25 -26.63 20.58
CA ASN A 559 -6.69 -26.31 20.42
C ASN A 559 -6.98 -25.56 19.14
N ASN A 560 -5.98 -25.29 18.32
CA ASN A 560 -6.07 -24.47 17.09
C ASN A 560 -6.75 -23.11 17.33
N LYS A 561 -6.37 -22.43 18.41
CA LYS A 561 -6.91 -21.13 18.80
C LYS A 561 -5.83 -20.07 18.78
N ILE A 562 -6.19 -18.89 18.26
CA ILE A 562 -5.37 -17.69 18.26
C ILE A 562 -6.18 -16.59 18.95
N LEU A 563 -5.62 -16.03 20.01
CA LEU A 563 -6.17 -14.86 20.69
C LEU A 563 -5.30 -13.65 20.35
N ILE A 564 -5.91 -12.56 19.95
CA ILE A 564 -5.25 -11.29 19.69
C ILE A 564 -5.82 -10.26 20.64
N HIS A 565 -4.96 -9.60 21.39
CA HIS A 565 -5.27 -8.43 22.20
C HIS A 565 -4.67 -7.20 21.52
N ALA A 566 -5.45 -6.15 21.38
CA ALA A 566 -5.00 -4.91 20.76
C ALA A 566 -5.21 -3.72 21.70
N SER A 567 -4.33 -2.71 21.59
CA SER A 567 -4.52 -1.43 22.26
C SER A 567 -5.86 -0.81 21.86
N GLU A 568 -6.47 -0.05 22.76
CA GLU A 568 -7.71 0.70 22.48
C GLU A 568 -7.48 1.75 21.37
N GLY A 569 -8.54 2.11 20.66
CA GLY A 569 -8.55 3.13 19.62
C GLY A 569 -9.95 3.32 19.07
N ASP A 570 -10.18 4.47 18.45
CA ASP A 570 -11.52 4.88 17.98
C ASP A 570 -11.94 4.17 16.68
N GLU A 571 -10.95 3.64 15.94
CA GLU A 571 -11.14 2.93 14.67
C GLU A 571 -10.91 1.42 14.83
N THR A 572 -11.54 0.65 13.97
CA THR A 572 -11.33 -0.80 13.86
C THR A 572 -9.86 -1.13 13.58
N ALA A 573 -9.30 -2.05 14.37
CA ALA A 573 -7.99 -2.62 14.07
C ALA A 573 -8.15 -3.77 13.07
N TRP A 574 -7.43 -3.68 11.96
CA TRP A 574 -7.47 -4.68 10.90
C TRP A 574 -6.22 -5.54 10.89
N PHE A 575 -6.40 -6.84 10.66
CA PHE A 575 -5.32 -7.81 10.56
C PHE A 575 -5.52 -8.72 9.35
N VAL A 576 -4.42 -9.24 8.82
CA VAL A 576 -4.45 -10.39 7.93
C VAL A 576 -3.97 -11.61 8.69
N LEU A 577 -4.73 -12.70 8.58
CA LEU A 577 -4.33 -14.04 9.01
C LEU A 577 -4.01 -14.86 7.77
N ARG A 578 -2.80 -15.43 7.72
CA ARG A 578 -2.42 -16.45 6.71
C ARG A 578 -2.10 -17.75 7.42
N THR A 579 -2.59 -18.88 6.90
CA THR A 579 -2.37 -20.22 7.44
C THR A 579 -1.78 -21.14 6.38
N ASN A 580 -1.32 -22.32 6.80
CA ASN A 580 -0.76 -23.34 5.94
C ASN A 580 -1.67 -24.61 5.93
N GLY A 581 -2.95 -24.43 5.53
CA GLY A 581 -3.89 -25.56 5.37
C GLY A 581 -4.93 -25.67 6.47
N GLU A 582 -5.01 -24.71 7.39
CA GLU A 582 -6.14 -24.54 8.29
C GLU A 582 -7.07 -23.43 7.76
N VAL A 583 -8.35 -23.54 8.08
CA VAL A 583 -9.37 -22.54 7.77
C VAL A 583 -10.04 -22.05 9.04
N ILE A 584 -10.56 -20.84 9.04
CA ILE A 584 -11.32 -20.29 10.16
C ILE A 584 -12.62 -21.08 10.31
N SER A 585 -12.92 -21.51 11.53
CA SER A 585 -14.20 -22.16 11.88
C SER A 585 -15.11 -21.25 12.68
N ASP A 586 -14.55 -20.33 13.45
CA ASP A 586 -15.28 -19.41 14.32
C ASP A 586 -14.41 -18.21 14.70
N VAL A 587 -15.03 -17.04 14.84
CA VAL A 587 -14.40 -15.81 15.34
C VAL A 587 -15.32 -15.17 16.37
N ALA A 588 -14.80 -14.84 17.54
CA ALA A 588 -15.51 -14.11 18.58
C ALA A 588 -14.79 -12.78 18.86
N GLY A 589 -15.55 -11.68 18.93
CA GLY A 589 -15.03 -10.32 19.17
C GLY A 589 -14.66 -9.54 17.90
N GLY A 590 -15.12 -10.00 16.72
CA GLY A 590 -14.87 -9.30 15.45
C GLY A 590 -15.45 -10.03 14.25
N THR A 591 -15.08 -9.55 13.08
CA THR A 591 -15.50 -10.04 11.76
C THR A 591 -14.33 -10.66 11.00
N TYR A 592 -14.63 -11.50 10.00
CA TYR A 592 -13.62 -12.01 9.08
C TYR A 592 -14.19 -12.22 7.68
N GLU A 593 -13.32 -12.07 6.70
CA GLU A 593 -13.62 -12.32 5.28
C GLU A 593 -12.43 -13.01 4.63
N GLU A 594 -12.69 -14.00 3.76
CA GLU A 594 -11.65 -14.69 3.01
C GLU A 594 -11.20 -13.82 1.83
N ILE A 595 -9.90 -13.51 1.75
CA ILE A 595 -9.29 -12.74 0.66
C ILE A 595 -8.88 -13.68 -0.47
N GLU A 596 -8.15 -14.73 -0.11
CA GLU A 596 -7.66 -15.79 -0.99
C GLU A 596 -7.61 -17.11 -0.20
N ASP A 597 -7.31 -18.19 -0.86
CA ASP A 597 -7.12 -19.50 -0.21
C ASP A 597 -6.12 -19.40 0.95
N ASN A 598 -6.59 -19.72 2.16
CA ASN A 598 -5.82 -19.66 3.42
C ASN A 598 -5.40 -18.24 3.85
N VAL A 599 -6.06 -17.19 3.37
CA VAL A 599 -5.82 -15.80 3.74
C VAL A 599 -7.12 -15.10 4.10
N TRP A 600 -7.20 -14.50 5.27
CA TRP A 600 -8.39 -13.81 5.78
C TRP A 600 -8.06 -12.40 6.26
N LEU A 601 -8.97 -11.48 5.95
CA LEU A 601 -9.04 -10.15 6.56
C LEU A 601 -9.85 -10.25 7.86
N ILE A 602 -9.30 -9.76 8.95
CA ILE A 602 -9.90 -9.81 10.29
C ILE A 602 -10.12 -8.38 10.76
N GLY A 603 -11.36 -8.04 11.12
CA GLY A 603 -11.72 -6.76 11.75
C GLY A 603 -12.03 -6.95 13.23
N MET A 604 -11.32 -6.27 14.12
CA MET A 604 -11.57 -6.33 15.56
C MET A 604 -12.66 -5.33 15.96
N GLU A 605 -13.76 -5.82 16.51
CA GLU A 605 -14.83 -4.98 17.08
C GLU A 605 -14.64 -4.76 18.59
N GLU A 606 -13.85 -5.59 19.24
CA GLU A 606 -13.51 -5.52 20.66
C GLU A 606 -11.99 -5.42 20.81
N SER A 607 -11.49 -5.11 22.02
CA SER A 607 -10.05 -5.09 22.32
C SER A 607 -9.38 -6.47 22.24
N SER A 608 -10.18 -7.54 22.18
CA SER A 608 -9.72 -8.92 22.08
C SER A 608 -10.54 -9.70 21.06
N ILE A 609 -9.87 -10.48 20.23
CA ILE A 609 -10.52 -11.36 19.26
C ILE A 609 -9.97 -12.78 19.40
N LEU A 610 -10.88 -13.76 19.47
CA LEU A 610 -10.54 -15.18 19.52
C LEU A 610 -10.89 -15.85 18.21
N ILE A 611 -9.88 -16.35 17.51
CA ILE A 611 -9.99 -17.06 16.24
C ILE A 611 -9.83 -18.55 16.50
N THR A 612 -10.76 -19.37 16.01
CA THR A 612 -10.68 -20.83 16.07
C THR A 612 -10.45 -21.39 14.68
N LEU A 613 -9.39 -22.16 14.51
CA LEU A 613 -9.04 -22.82 13.26
C LEU A 613 -9.51 -24.28 13.22
N LYS A 614 -9.69 -24.83 12.05
CA LYS A 614 -9.88 -26.26 11.79
C LYS A 614 -9.09 -26.66 10.55
N PRO A 615 -8.67 -27.94 10.43
CA PRO A 615 -8.04 -28.42 9.21
C PRO A 615 -8.96 -28.20 7.99
N SER A 616 -8.38 -27.76 6.88
CA SER A 616 -9.12 -27.70 5.62
C SER A 616 -9.49 -29.12 5.17
N ASN A 617 -10.71 -29.29 4.70
CA ASN A 617 -11.14 -30.55 4.06
C ASN A 617 -10.68 -30.65 2.59
N THR A 618 -9.98 -29.64 2.09
CA THR A 618 -9.47 -29.61 0.73
C THR A 618 -8.23 -30.50 0.64
N LEU A 619 -8.32 -31.60 -0.07
CA LEU A 619 -7.16 -32.40 -0.46
C LEU A 619 -6.36 -31.55 -1.47
N PHE A 620 -5.27 -30.96 -1.03
CA PHE A 620 -4.33 -30.33 -1.95
C PHE A 620 -3.63 -31.43 -2.74
N TYR A 621 -3.99 -31.60 -3.98
CA TYR A 621 -3.15 -32.34 -4.93
C TYR A 621 -1.99 -31.41 -5.30
N TYR A 622 -0.83 -31.65 -4.74
CA TYR A 622 0.40 -31.10 -5.29
C TYR A 622 0.68 -31.81 -6.62
N GLU A 623 0.37 -31.15 -7.72
CA GLU A 623 0.89 -31.53 -9.06
C GLU A 623 2.30 -31.00 -9.27
#